data_2b44eaee228cae4e370f8266d2923004
#
_entry.id   2b44eaee228cae4e370f8266d2923004
#
_cell.length_a   1.000
_cell.length_b   1.000
_cell.length_c   1.000
_cell.angle_alpha   90.00
_cell.angle_beta   90.00
_cell.angle_gamma   90.00
#
_symmetry.space_group_name_H-M   'P 1'
#
loop_
_entity.id
_entity.type
_entity.pdbx_description
1 polymer ?
#
loop_
_entity_poly.entity_id
_entity_poly.type
_entity_poly.pdbx_seq_one_letter_code
_entity_poly.pdbx_strand_id
1 'polypeptide(L)'
;SSLDSNINIQYENILCNLLNSLWDNKIMQEILRWEIATKDGNSIRTAKLRELHTLPLCKKFADAFAETEIDIVAISALIVGGIYYMILHCELSEFSGINLNNEQDRERMIKAIKYLANILFQTPSYGYSTIKIASNMKKDNIPLEKIAEYTNLPMQIIKDL
;
A
#
# COMPACT_ATOMS: atom_id res chain seq x y z
N SER A 1 -18.61 3.77 -5.38
CA SER A 1 -17.94 5.05 -5.61
C SER A 1 -16.49 4.76 -5.93
N SER A 2 -16.02 5.23 -7.09
CA SER A 2 -14.58 5.18 -7.39
C SER A 2 -13.86 6.00 -6.32
N LEU A 3 -12.89 5.39 -5.64
CA LEU A 3 -11.96 6.10 -4.77
C LEU A 3 -11.43 7.31 -5.54
N ASP A 4 -11.39 8.47 -4.90
CA ASP A 4 -11.02 9.74 -5.52
C ASP A 4 -9.65 9.59 -6.19
N SER A 5 -9.58 9.84 -7.51
CA SER A 5 -8.34 9.76 -8.29
C SER A 5 -7.21 10.63 -7.70
N ASN A 6 -7.58 11.69 -6.98
CA ASN A 6 -6.63 12.57 -6.28
C ASN A 6 -5.96 11.84 -5.10
N ILE A 7 -6.68 10.98 -4.37
CA ILE A 7 -6.13 10.22 -3.23
C ILE A 7 -5.14 9.15 -3.73
N ASN A 8 -5.42 8.49 -4.85
CA ASN A 8 -4.49 7.56 -5.49
C ASN A 8 -3.16 8.26 -5.85
N ILE A 9 -3.23 9.39 -6.54
CA ILE A 9 -2.05 10.16 -6.92
C ILE A 9 -1.26 10.61 -5.68
N GLN A 10 -1.94 11.03 -4.61
CA GLN A 10 -1.28 11.40 -3.35
C GLN A 10 -0.57 10.20 -2.72
N TYR A 11 -1.22 9.04 -2.67
CA TYR A 11 -0.63 7.80 -2.13
C TYR A 11 0.62 7.40 -2.90
N GLU A 12 0.53 7.35 -4.22
CA GLU A 12 1.65 7.06 -5.12
C GLU A 12 2.82 8.02 -4.88
N ASN A 13 2.54 9.33 -4.88
CA ASN A 13 3.56 10.36 -4.69
C ASN A 13 4.25 10.26 -3.33
N ILE A 14 3.52 9.95 -2.26
CA ILE A 14 4.10 9.79 -0.92
C ILE A 14 5.09 8.64 -0.90
N LEU A 15 4.74 7.48 -1.46
CA LEU A 15 5.62 6.32 -1.48
C LEU A 15 6.85 6.53 -2.39
N CYS A 16 6.66 7.12 -3.57
CA CYS A 16 7.77 7.44 -4.47
C CYS A 16 8.71 8.50 -3.86
N ASN A 17 8.16 9.52 -3.22
CA ASN A 17 8.95 10.55 -2.53
C ASN A 17 9.69 9.98 -1.33
N LEU A 18 9.09 9.04 -0.58
CA LEU A 18 9.77 8.34 0.52
C LEU A 18 11.00 7.60 -0.02
N LEU A 19 10.86 6.82 -1.10
CA LEU A 19 11.97 6.08 -1.68
C LEU A 19 13.09 7.03 -2.12
N ASN A 20 12.76 8.08 -2.88
CA ASN A 20 13.76 9.02 -3.42
C ASN A 20 14.43 9.83 -2.30
N SER A 21 13.65 10.43 -1.39
CA SER A 21 14.19 11.27 -0.33
C SER A 21 15.06 10.48 0.66
N LEU A 22 14.68 9.25 0.96
CA LEU A 22 15.49 8.39 1.83
C LEU A 22 16.76 7.90 1.11
N TRP A 23 16.67 7.61 -0.19
CA TRP A 23 17.82 7.25 -1.01
C TRP A 23 18.88 8.37 -1.04
N ASP A 24 18.44 9.62 -1.22
CA ASP A 24 19.32 10.78 -1.31
C ASP A 24 19.88 11.22 0.04
N ASN A 25 19.26 10.81 1.16
CA ASN A 25 19.64 11.25 2.50
C ASN A 25 20.46 10.19 3.25
N LYS A 26 21.77 10.14 2.97
CA LYS A 26 22.68 9.18 3.62
C LYS A 26 22.75 9.36 5.14
N ILE A 27 22.67 10.59 5.64
CA ILE A 27 22.66 10.85 7.09
C ILE A 27 21.44 10.21 7.74
N MET A 28 20.26 10.34 7.12
CA MET A 28 19.05 9.71 7.63
C MET A 28 19.14 8.18 7.60
N GLN A 29 19.75 7.61 6.55
CA GLN A 29 19.98 6.16 6.48
C GLN A 29 20.83 5.67 7.66
N GLU A 30 21.93 6.39 7.99
CA GLU A 30 22.78 6.04 9.13
C GLU A 30 22.03 6.17 10.47
N ILE A 31 21.26 7.23 10.65
CA ILE A 31 20.43 7.42 11.86
C ILE A 31 19.45 6.23 12.01
N LEU A 32 18.80 5.83 10.94
CA LEU A 32 17.83 4.72 10.96
C LEU A 32 18.51 3.37 11.26
N ARG A 33 19.69 3.11 10.66
CA ARG A 33 20.49 1.91 11.00
C ARG A 33 20.86 1.90 12.47
N TRP A 34 21.32 3.03 12.99
CA TRP A 34 21.70 3.17 14.39
C TRP A 34 20.50 2.98 15.33
N GLU A 35 19.35 3.58 15.03
CA GLU A 35 18.12 3.42 15.83
C GLU A 35 17.69 1.95 15.95
N ILE A 36 17.74 1.19 14.84
CA ILE A 36 17.40 -0.24 14.85
C ILE A 36 18.40 -1.05 15.66
N ALA A 37 19.68 -0.70 15.58
CA ALA A 37 20.76 -1.45 16.21
C ALA A 37 20.87 -1.18 17.73
N THR A 38 20.69 0.07 18.18
CA THR A 38 21.02 0.49 19.55
C THR A 38 19.90 0.29 20.56
N LYS A 39 18.66 0.48 20.16
CA LYS A 39 17.46 0.33 21.02
C LYS A 39 17.54 1.07 22.36
N ASP A 40 18.21 2.20 22.40
CA ASP A 40 18.31 3.04 23.59
C ASP A 40 17.09 3.97 23.75
N GLY A 41 17.02 4.71 24.86
CA GLY A 41 15.88 5.60 25.14
C GLY A 41 15.70 6.71 24.12
N ASN A 42 16.78 7.18 23.49
CA ASN A 42 16.73 8.24 22.48
C ASN A 42 16.22 7.68 21.14
N SER A 43 16.73 6.52 20.72
CA SER A 43 16.29 5.86 19.51
C SER A 43 14.80 5.49 19.57
N ILE A 44 14.34 4.98 20.72
CA ILE A 44 12.90 4.70 20.93
C ILE A 44 12.07 5.99 20.86
N ARG A 45 12.54 7.09 21.45
CA ARG A 45 11.83 8.36 21.45
C ARG A 45 11.72 8.95 20.04
N THR A 46 12.82 8.97 19.28
CA THR A 46 12.84 9.52 17.92
C THR A 46 11.98 8.69 16.97
N ALA A 47 12.01 7.36 17.06
CA ALA A 47 11.15 6.46 16.31
C ALA A 47 9.67 6.74 16.60
N LYS A 48 9.27 6.86 17.89
CA LYS A 48 7.90 7.19 18.27
C LYS A 48 7.44 8.56 17.78
N LEU A 49 8.29 9.58 17.83
CA LEU A 49 7.96 10.92 17.32
C LEU A 49 7.75 10.88 15.80
N ARG A 50 8.58 10.17 15.07
CA ARG A 50 8.40 9.98 13.62
C ARG A 50 7.08 9.30 13.30
N GLU A 51 6.71 8.26 14.05
CA GLU A 51 5.43 7.56 13.91
C GLU A 51 4.25 8.51 14.15
N LEU A 52 4.29 9.34 15.20
CA LEU A 52 3.23 10.31 15.48
C LEU A 52 2.98 11.29 14.33
N HIS A 53 4.00 11.66 13.58
CA HIS A 53 3.85 12.54 12.41
C HIS A 53 3.15 11.87 11.23
N THR A 54 3.19 10.53 11.14
CA THR A 54 2.55 9.77 10.05
C THR A 54 1.08 9.44 10.33
N LEU A 55 0.65 9.44 11.62
CA LEU A 55 -0.71 9.06 12.00
C LEU A 55 -1.84 9.81 11.27
N PRO A 56 -1.78 11.15 11.07
CA PRO A 56 -2.82 11.86 10.34
C PRO A 56 -2.97 11.38 8.90
N LEU A 57 -1.85 11.01 8.28
CA LEU A 57 -1.81 10.48 6.92
C LEU A 57 -2.39 9.06 6.87
N CYS A 58 -2.01 8.20 7.81
CA CYS A 58 -2.57 6.86 7.97
C CYS A 58 -4.09 6.94 8.13
N LYS A 59 -4.58 7.85 9.00
CA LYS A 59 -6.02 8.07 9.19
C LYS A 59 -6.71 8.47 7.90
N LYS A 60 -6.15 9.40 7.13
CA LYS A 60 -6.73 9.85 5.85
C LYS A 60 -6.94 8.69 4.88
N PHE A 61 -5.95 7.81 4.75
CA PHE A 61 -6.08 6.64 3.87
C PHE A 61 -7.01 5.59 4.46
N ALA A 62 -6.99 5.35 5.77
CA ALA A 62 -7.93 4.46 6.44
C ALA A 62 -9.39 4.92 6.20
N ASP A 63 -9.68 6.21 6.35
CA ASP A 63 -10.99 6.78 6.10
C ASP A 63 -11.43 6.58 4.62
N ALA A 64 -10.51 6.70 3.67
CA ALA A 64 -10.81 6.48 2.25
C ALA A 64 -11.14 5.01 1.91
N PHE A 65 -10.66 4.06 2.70
CA PHE A 65 -10.90 2.62 2.52
C PHE A 65 -11.91 2.04 3.53
N ALA A 66 -12.56 2.89 4.34
CA ALA A 66 -13.45 2.45 5.43
C ALA A 66 -14.60 1.52 4.97
N GLU A 67 -15.10 1.73 3.75
CA GLU A 67 -16.18 0.92 3.17
C GLU A 67 -15.66 -0.31 2.37
N THR A 68 -14.37 -0.65 2.53
CA THR A 68 -13.73 -1.76 1.83
C THR A 68 -13.20 -2.79 2.83
N GLU A 69 -12.90 -4.02 2.38
CA GLU A 69 -12.19 -5.02 3.19
C GLU A 69 -10.66 -4.85 3.15
N ILE A 70 -10.17 -3.80 2.49
CA ILE A 70 -8.74 -3.55 2.33
C ILE A 70 -8.21 -2.81 3.56
N ASP A 71 -7.33 -3.46 4.32
CA ASP A 71 -6.55 -2.78 5.36
C ASP A 71 -5.38 -2.02 4.70
N ILE A 72 -5.69 -0.82 4.22
CA ILE A 72 -4.71 0.03 3.55
C ILE A 72 -3.56 0.44 4.48
N VAL A 73 -3.80 0.50 5.79
CA VAL A 73 -2.76 0.86 6.78
C VAL A 73 -1.75 -0.27 6.91
N ALA A 74 -2.22 -1.51 7.04
CA ALA A 74 -1.34 -2.68 7.10
C ALA A 74 -0.55 -2.87 5.79
N ILE A 75 -1.21 -2.70 4.64
CA ILE A 75 -0.54 -2.78 3.33
C ILE A 75 0.51 -1.68 3.19
N SER A 76 0.18 -0.44 3.59
CA SER A 76 1.14 0.67 3.58
C SER A 76 2.35 0.40 4.47
N ALA A 77 2.14 -0.16 5.65
CA ALA A 77 3.22 -0.54 6.56
C ALA A 77 4.16 -1.57 5.93
N LEU A 78 3.63 -2.57 5.21
CA LEU A 78 4.44 -3.55 4.48
C LEU A 78 5.26 -2.89 3.36
N ILE A 79 4.65 -2.02 2.56
CA ILE A 79 5.34 -1.32 1.46
C ILE A 79 6.43 -0.40 2.01
N VAL A 80 6.10 0.42 3.01
CA VAL A 80 7.04 1.34 3.66
C VAL A 80 8.19 0.56 4.32
N GLY A 81 7.87 -0.51 5.06
CA GLY A 81 8.88 -1.39 5.65
C GLY A 81 9.82 -2.00 4.61
N GLY A 82 9.28 -2.43 3.46
CA GLY A 82 10.08 -2.91 2.32
C GLY A 82 10.99 -1.84 1.74
N ILE A 83 10.51 -0.60 1.55
CA ILE A 83 11.32 0.52 1.09
C ILE A 83 12.46 0.79 2.07
N TYR A 84 12.18 0.90 3.37
CA TYR A 84 13.21 1.08 4.40
C TYR A 84 14.24 -0.04 4.36
N TYR A 85 13.79 -1.30 4.39
CA TYR A 85 14.69 -2.44 4.39
C TYR A 85 15.63 -2.42 3.18
N MET A 86 15.09 -2.26 1.98
CA MET A 86 15.88 -2.30 0.76
C MET A 86 16.91 -1.16 0.69
N ILE A 87 16.55 0.04 1.13
CA ILE A 87 17.49 1.19 1.16
C ILE A 87 18.56 1.00 2.23
N LEU A 88 18.19 0.57 3.43
CA LEU A 88 19.15 0.40 4.53
C LEU A 88 20.08 -0.81 4.31
N HIS A 89 19.64 -1.79 3.51
CA HIS A 89 20.38 -3.02 3.23
C HIS A 89 21.24 -2.94 1.96
N CYS A 90 20.98 -1.99 1.06
CA CYS A 90 21.56 -1.96 -0.30
C CYS A 90 23.10 -1.92 -0.35
N GLU A 91 23.76 -1.45 0.71
CA GLU A 91 25.22 -1.45 0.82
C GLU A 91 25.78 -2.82 1.22
N LEU A 92 24.96 -3.70 1.76
CA LEU A 92 25.37 -5.04 2.20
C LEU A 92 25.27 -6.06 1.06
N SER A 93 24.13 -6.07 0.37
CA SER A 93 23.88 -6.97 -0.76
C SER A 93 22.65 -6.57 -1.57
N GLU A 94 22.48 -7.21 -2.71
CA GLU A 94 21.22 -7.22 -3.46
C GLU A 94 20.11 -7.92 -2.65
N PHE A 95 18.87 -7.53 -2.91
CA PHE A 95 17.70 -8.19 -2.35
C PHE A 95 16.80 -8.69 -3.47
N SER A 96 16.62 -10.01 -3.56
CA SER A 96 15.84 -10.64 -4.63
C SER A 96 16.31 -10.25 -6.05
N GLY A 97 17.60 -10.04 -6.23
CA GLY A 97 18.20 -9.63 -7.50
C GLY A 97 17.96 -8.15 -7.85
N ILE A 98 17.51 -7.34 -6.87
CA ILE A 98 17.36 -5.88 -6.99
C ILE A 98 18.51 -5.21 -6.25
N ASN A 99 19.27 -4.37 -6.97
CA ASN A 99 20.37 -3.58 -6.44
C ASN A 99 20.04 -2.09 -6.54
N LEU A 100 19.65 -1.46 -5.44
CA LEU A 100 19.28 -0.04 -5.46
C LEU A 100 20.45 0.90 -5.76
N ASN A 101 21.71 0.44 -5.71
CA ASN A 101 22.86 1.21 -6.20
C ASN A 101 22.81 1.36 -7.74
N ASN A 102 22.03 0.53 -8.44
CA ASN A 102 21.79 0.64 -9.86
C ASN A 102 20.54 1.50 -10.13
N GLU A 103 20.67 2.49 -11.01
CA GLU A 103 19.57 3.40 -11.39
C GLU A 103 18.38 2.65 -12.03
N GLN A 104 18.67 1.66 -12.88
CA GLN A 104 17.62 0.86 -13.52
C GLN A 104 16.76 0.12 -12.48
N ASP A 105 17.38 -0.41 -11.43
CA ASP A 105 16.65 -1.12 -10.39
C ASP A 105 15.85 -0.16 -9.50
N ARG A 106 16.34 1.07 -9.25
CA ARG A 106 15.53 2.11 -8.59
C ARG A 106 14.31 2.47 -9.41
N GLU A 107 14.45 2.63 -10.73
CA GLU A 107 13.31 2.85 -11.62
C GLU A 107 12.31 1.69 -11.61
N ARG A 108 12.80 0.44 -11.57
CA ARG A 108 11.93 -0.75 -11.42
C ARG A 108 11.11 -0.68 -10.14
N MET A 109 11.72 -0.27 -9.02
CA MET A 109 11.02 -0.12 -7.74
C MET A 109 9.96 0.98 -7.79
N ILE A 110 10.27 2.13 -8.40
CA ILE A 110 9.30 3.21 -8.60
C ILE A 110 8.12 2.72 -9.44
N LYS A 111 8.38 2.00 -10.55
CA LYS A 111 7.32 1.41 -11.39
C LYS A 111 6.46 0.41 -10.61
N ALA A 112 7.09 -0.41 -9.78
CA ALA A 112 6.36 -1.37 -8.93
C ALA A 112 5.48 -0.67 -7.89
N ILE A 113 5.95 0.38 -7.22
CA ILE A 113 5.18 1.19 -6.28
C ILE A 113 3.95 1.81 -6.97
N LYS A 114 4.14 2.42 -8.14
CA LYS A 114 3.06 2.99 -8.95
C LYS A 114 2.02 1.96 -9.36
N TYR A 115 2.48 0.79 -9.79
CA TYR A 115 1.60 -0.31 -10.16
C TYR A 115 0.77 -0.81 -8.97
N LEU A 116 1.41 -1.00 -7.80
CA LEU A 116 0.72 -1.40 -6.57
C LEU A 116 -0.31 -0.35 -6.12
N ALA A 117 0.06 0.94 -6.14
CA ALA A 117 -0.86 2.03 -5.84
C ALA A 117 -2.10 1.97 -6.76
N ASN A 118 -1.88 1.84 -8.06
CA ASN A 118 -2.98 1.73 -9.02
C ASN A 118 -3.89 0.54 -8.74
N ILE A 119 -3.34 -0.65 -8.49
CA ILE A 119 -4.14 -1.84 -8.16
C ILE A 119 -5.00 -1.59 -6.92
N LEU A 120 -4.40 -1.06 -5.84
CA LEU A 120 -5.10 -0.82 -4.58
C LEU A 120 -6.31 0.11 -4.76
N PHE A 121 -6.16 1.16 -5.55
CA PHE A 121 -7.23 2.15 -5.74
C PHE A 121 -8.19 1.82 -6.89
N GLN A 122 -7.83 0.91 -7.80
CA GLN A 122 -8.69 0.42 -8.86
C GLN A 122 -9.48 -0.83 -8.48
N THR A 123 -9.02 -1.55 -7.44
CA THR A 123 -9.75 -2.72 -6.94
C THR A 123 -11.14 -2.28 -6.51
N PRO A 124 -12.22 -2.77 -7.12
CA PRO A 124 -13.56 -2.44 -6.68
C PRO A 124 -13.70 -2.78 -5.20
N SER A 125 -14.23 -1.85 -4.43
CA SER A 125 -14.45 -1.99 -2.97
C SER A 125 -15.58 -2.96 -2.62
N TYR A 126 -15.70 -4.04 -3.38
CA TYR A 126 -16.67 -5.08 -3.08
C TYR A 126 -15.99 -6.11 -2.20
N GLY A 127 -16.45 -6.22 -0.95
CA GLY A 127 -15.93 -7.18 -0.02
C GLY A 127 -15.93 -8.60 -0.60
N TYR A 128 -14.90 -9.39 -0.26
CA TYR A 128 -14.80 -10.80 -0.66
C TYR A 128 -16.08 -11.57 -0.33
N SER A 129 -16.72 -11.25 0.80
CA SER A 129 -18.01 -11.81 1.21
C SER A 129 -19.12 -11.50 0.21
N THR A 130 -19.22 -10.27 -0.28
CA THR A 130 -20.25 -9.84 -1.26
C THR A 130 -20.04 -10.54 -2.60
N ILE A 131 -18.80 -10.64 -3.07
CA ILE A 131 -18.45 -11.37 -4.29
C ILE A 131 -18.80 -12.87 -4.14
N LYS A 132 -18.48 -13.46 -2.99
CA LYS A 132 -18.78 -14.86 -2.69
C LYS A 132 -20.29 -15.11 -2.63
N ILE A 133 -21.05 -14.21 -2.00
CA ILE A 133 -22.52 -14.28 -1.97
C ILE A 133 -23.09 -14.21 -3.40
N ALA A 134 -22.66 -13.23 -4.20
CA ALA A 134 -23.09 -13.10 -5.58
C ALA A 134 -22.77 -14.34 -6.43
N SER A 135 -21.57 -14.90 -6.26
CA SER A 135 -21.17 -16.14 -6.94
C SER A 135 -22.05 -17.33 -6.55
N ASN A 136 -22.40 -17.48 -5.26
CA ASN A 136 -23.29 -18.54 -4.80
C ASN A 136 -24.71 -18.33 -5.36
N MET A 137 -25.24 -17.11 -5.32
CA MET A 137 -26.54 -16.77 -5.89
C MET A 137 -26.60 -17.07 -7.39
N LYS A 138 -25.49 -16.80 -8.12
CA LYS A 138 -25.38 -17.13 -9.55
C LYS A 138 -25.40 -18.65 -9.78
N LYS A 139 -24.71 -19.43 -8.96
CA LYS A 139 -24.74 -20.90 -8.99
C LYS A 139 -26.13 -21.47 -8.70
N ASP A 140 -26.90 -20.79 -7.84
CA ASP A 140 -28.27 -21.15 -7.49
C ASP A 140 -29.29 -20.64 -8.55
N ASN A 141 -28.81 -20.18 -9.72
CA ASN A 141 -29.61 -19.68 -10.83
C ASN A 141 -30.53 -18.50 -10.48
N ILE A 142 -30.16 -17.66 -9.52
CA ILE A 142 -30.87 -16.42 -9.23
C ILE A 142 -30.66 -15.44 -10.39
N PRO A 143 -31.71 -14.75 -10.88
CA PRO A 143 -31.59 -13.77 -11.96
C PRO A 143 -30.50 -12.70 -11.63
N LEU A 144 -29.69 -12.34 -12.64
CA LEU A 144 -28.56 -11.43 -12.45
C LEU A 144 -29.01 -10.06 -11.93
N GLU A 145 -30.20 -9.60 -12.34
CA GLU A 145 -30.78 -8.36 -11.87
C GLU A 145 -31.05 -8.38 -10.35
N LYS A 146 -31.55 -9.53 -9.84
CA LYS A 146 -31.77 -9.71 -8.40
C LYS A 146 -30.46 -9.80 -7.63
N ILE A 147 -29.44 -10.46 -8.21
CA ILE A 147 -28.11 -10.49 -7.61
C ILE A 147 -27.57 -9.06 -7.51
N ALA A 148 -27.70 -8.25 -8.55
CA ALA A 148 -27.28 -6.84 -8.54
C ALA A 148 -28.03 -6.03 -7.48
N GLU A 149 -29.35 -6.23 -7.35
CA GLU A 149 -30.18 -5.56 -6.34
C GLU A 149 -29.76 -5.90 -4.92
N TYR A 150 -29.51 -7.18 -4.61
CA TYR A 150 -29.17 -7.62 -3.25
C TYR A 150 -27.71 -7.37 -2.85
N THR A 151 -26.80 -7.32 -3.83
CA THR A 151 -25.36 -7.21 -3.56
C THR A 151 -24.78 -5.83 -3.86
N ASN A 152 -25.56 -4.95 -4.51
CA ASN A 152 -25.10 -3.68 -5.08
C ASN A 152 -23.88 -3.81 -6.01
N LEU A 153 -23.62 -5.02 -6.54
CA LEU A 153 -22.56 -5.25 -7.51
C LEU A 153 -22.98 -4.79 -8.90
N PRO A 154 -22.07 -4.16 -9.66
CA PRO A 154 -22.31 -3.90 -11.08
C PRO A 154 -22.61 -5.17 -11.85
N MET A 155 -23.55 -5.07 -12.79
CA MET A 155 -23.95 -6.20 -13.63
C MET A 155 -22.77 -6.86 -14.35
N GLN A 156 -21.76 -6.08 -14.73
CA GLN A 156 -20.57 -6.60 -15.39
C GLN A 156 -19.79 -7.55 -14.48
N ILE A 157 -19.57 -7.17 -13.21
CA ILE A 157 -18.89 -8.02 -12.23
C ILE A 157 -19.66 -9.32 -12.01
N ILE A 158 -21.01 -9.25 -11.90
CA ILE A 158 -21.83 -10.45 -11.70
C ILE A 158 -21.74 -11.39 -12.91
N LYS A 159 -21.66 -10.85 -14.12
CA LYS A 159 -21.47 -11.66 -15.34
C LYS A 159 -20.15 -12.39 -15.37
N ASP A 160 -19.11 -11.78 -14.82
CA ASP A 160 -17.72 -12.29 -14.82
C ASP A 160 -17.45 -13.29 -13.67
N LEU A 161 -18.38 -13.41 -12.68
CA LEU A 161 -18.36 -14.42 -11.62
C LEU A 161 -18.77 -15.80 -12.13
#